data_89be8cb3b3eea3a29c171e9abe7e7427
#
_entry.id   89be8cb3b3eea3a29c171e9abe7e7427
#
_cell.length_a   1.000
_cell.length_b   1.000
_cell.length_c   1.000
_cell.angle_alpha   90.00
_cell.angle_beta   90.00
_cell.angle_gamma   90.00
#
_symmetry.space_group_name_H-M   'P 1'
#
loop_
_entity.id
_entity.type
_entity.pdbx_description
1 polymer ?
#
loop_
_entity_poly.entity_id
_entity_poly.type
_entity_poly.pdbx_seq_one_letter_code
_entity_poly.pdbx_strand_id
1 'polypeptide(L)'
;MGPKNRFVKISSGTVLTAVLTLAVVIRASDSRAEITLPGTRVFPESITSTSDGTLIVGSLGHNNVLRIAPGKTTAEEWIKAGTAGLNSVLGVYADESANVLWICSNRFEKQDGEATSVKTFDLKSGAPKNTYALPGDNPLCNDIAVAADGTAYISDTNLASVLILKSGAKELEVAAKDPLLAGADGLAFGDKTTLYVNSVTTGKFLRLDLGPDGKAKNVIELKLPRALEHPDGMRAIGKQRLLMAENSGKMSIVTFEGADMKAVALQTLKEGLEATPAVTATQGMAWIVEGKLNYMGDGPMKDKDPGTFKMYAVPLPN
;
A
#
# COMPACT_ATOMS: atom_id res chain seq x y z
N MET A 1 -60.38 -72.33 -18.62
CA MET A 1 -60.19 -70.89 -18.38
C MET A 1 -59.10 -70.77 -17.33
N GLY A 2 -57.83 -70.48 -17.76
CA GLY A 2 -56.68 -70.35 -16.87
C GLY A 2 -56.31 -68.92 -16.69
N PRO A 3 -55.76 -68.50 -15.54
CA PRO A 3 -55.43 -67.10 -15.30
C PRO A 3 -54.06 -66.70 -15.94
N LYS A 4 -54.05 -65.52 -16.53
CA LYS A 4 -52.84 -64.91 -17.16
C LYS A 4 -51.94 -64.30 -16.08
N ASN A 5 -50.71 -64.78 -15.95
CA ASN A 5 -49.67 -64.18 -15.17
C ASN A 5 -49.17 -62.93 -15.83
N ARG A 6 -49.23 -61.77 -15.16
CA ARG A 6 -48.55 -60.54 -15.54
C ARG A 6 -47.18 -60.46 -14.84
N PHE A 7 -46.10 -60.48 -15.60
CA PHE A 7 -44.77 -60.17 -15.12
C PHE A 7 -44.62 -58.66 -14.98
N VAL A 8 -44.32 -58.19 -13.80
CA VAL A 8 -43.88 -56.80 -13.55
C VAL A 8 -42.38 -56.74 -13.76
N LYS A 9 -41.92 -55.91 -14.73
CA LYS A 9 -40.49 -55.56 -14.92
C LYS A 9 -40.17 -54.49 -13.90
N ILE A 10 -39.26 -54.82 -12.97
CA ILE A 10 -38.61 -53.83 -12.09
C ILE A 10 -37.39 -53.29 -12.85
N SER A 11 -37.40 -52.02 -13.22
CA SER A 11 -36.25 -51.35 -13.77
C SER A 11 -35.34 -50.85 -12.62
N SER A 12 -34.13 -51.40 -12.55
CA SER A 12 -33.09 -50.94 -11.64
C SER A 12 -32.55 -49.56 -12.12
N GLY A 13 -33.00 -48.51 -11.47
CA GLY A 13 -32.40 -47.17 -11.66
C GLY A 13 -31.08 -47.07 -10.88
N THR A 14 -29.97 -46.92 -11.60
CA THR A 14 -28.68 -46.63 -11.01
C THR A 14 -28.65 -45.20 -10.54
N VAL A 15 -28.65 -44.96 -9.23
CA VAL A 15 -28.46 -43.63 -8.64
C VAL A 15 -26.97 -43.33 -8.67
N LEU A 16 -26.56 -42.40 -9.53
CA LEU A 16 -25.21 -41.89 -9.60
C LEU A 16 -25.06 -40.84 -8.51
N THR A 17 -24.44 -41.17 -7.38
CA THR A 17 -24.12 -40.22 -6.32
C THR A 17 -22.86 -39.43 -6.72
N ALA A 18 -23.03 -38.21 -7.17
CA ALA A 18 -21.91 -37.29 -7.39
C ALA A 18 -21.34 -36.81 -6.05
N VAL A 19 -20.17 -37.31 -5.68
CA VAL A 19 -19.43 -36.82 -4.53
C VAL A 19 -18.73 -35.51 -4.94
N LEU A 20 -19.29 -34.37 -4.49
CA LEU A 20 -18.65 -33.05 -4.66
C LEU A 20 -17.51 -32.96 -3.63
N THR A 21 -16.28 -33.19 -4.04
CA THR A 21 -15.10 -32.93 -3.21
C THR A 21 -14.86 -31.40 -3.16
N LEU A 22 -15.23 -30.79 -2.04
CA LEU A 22 -14.89 -29.40 -1.74
C LEU A 22 -13.38 -29.35 -1.43
N ALA A 23 -12.58 -28.88 -2.38
CA ALA A 23 -11.17 -28.63 -2.14
C ALA A 23 -11.07 -27.40 -1.22
N VAL A 24 -10.84 -27.60 0.06
CA VAL A 24 -10.47 -26.54 0.99
C VAL A 24 -9.06 -26.11 0.64
N VAL A 25 -8.93 -24.97 -0.04
CA VAL A 25 -7.64 -24.33 -0.25
C VAL A 25 -7.21 -23.72 1.10
N ILE A 26 -6.45 -24.49 1.88
CA ILE A 26 -5.77 -23.96 3.07
C ILE A 26 -4.66 -23.04 2.54
N ARG A 27 -4.88 -21.74 2.55
CA ARG A 27 -3.80 -20.78 2.36
C ARG A 27 -2.90 -20.89 3.60
N ALA A 28 -1.66 -21.30 3.41
CA ALA A 28 -0.64 -21.21 4.45
C ALA A 28 -0.53 -19.74 4.84
N SER A 29 -0.75 -19.44 6.12
CA SER A 29 -0.45 -18.09 6.65
C SER A 29 1.06 -17.88 6.63
N ASP A 30 1.49 -16.67 6.32
CA ASP A 30 2.90 -16.29 6.42
C ASP A 30 3.35 -16.44 7.89
N SER A 31 4.31 -17.31 8.15
CA SER A 31 4.80 -17.59 9.51
C SER A 31 5.92 -16.64 9.96
N ARG A 32 6.37 -15.74 9.10
CA ARG A 32 7.39 -14.75 9.44
C ARG A 32 6.81 -13.74 10.41
N ALA A 33 7.45 -13.49 11.54
CA ALA A 33 7.01 -12.47 12.51
C ALA A 33 7.86 -11.20 12.43
N GLU A 34 9.13 -11.33 12.04
CA GLU A 34 10.11 -10.24 11.96
C GLU A 34 11.11 -10.49 10.83
N ILE A 35 11.51 -9.42 10.14
CA ILE A 35 12.58 -9.44 9.15
C ILE A 35 13.52 -8.28 9.44
N THR A 36 14.82 -8.54 9.48
CA THR A 36 15.86 -7.52 9.56
C THR A 36 16.27 -7.11 8.14
N LEU A 37 16.25 -5.80 7.87
CA LEU A 37 16.71 -5.23 6.60
C LEU A 37 18.24 -5.10 6.62
N PRO A 38 18.92 -5.41 5.51
CA PRO A 38 20.38 -5.38 5.43
C PRO A 38 20.93 -3.95 5.34
N GLY A 39 22.04 -3.70 5.98
CA GLY A 39 22.78 -2.44 5.93
C GLY A 39 22.48 -1.50 7.09
N THR A 40 23.26 -0.43 7.15
CA THR A 40 23.11 0.68 8.10
C THR A 40 22.37 1.83 7.46
N ARG A 41 21.60 2.61 8.22
CA ARG A 41 20.89 3.82 7.73
C ARG A 41 20.01 3.56 6.50
N VAL A 42 19.32 2.42 6.48
CA VAL A 42 18.41 2.01 5.39
C VAL A 42 17.23 2.96 5.28
N PHE A 43 16.69 3.40 6.42
CA PHE A 43 15.51 4.25 6.52
C PHE A 43 14.41 3.79 5.55
N PRO A 44 13.81 2.61 5.78
CA PRO A 44 12.70 2.14 4.96
C PRO A 44 11.52 3.07 5.17
N GLU A 45 11.06 3.68 4.10
CA GLU A 45 10.00 4.67 4.15
C GLU A 45 8.68 4.11 3.63
N SER A 46 8.73 3.15 2.72
CA SER A 46 7.52 2.53 2.19
C SER A 46 7.65 1.03 2.04
N ILE A 47 6.50 0.34 2.09
CA ILE A 47 6.40 -1.10 1.84
C ILE A 47 5.16 -1.41 1.00
N THR A 48 5.31 -2.34 0.06
CA THR A 48 4.21 -2.96 -0.66
C THR A 48 4.41 -4.47 -0.74
N SER A 49 3.40 -5.19 -1.20
CA SER A 49 3.48 -6.66 -1.31
C SER A 49 2.71 -7.16 -2.52
N THR A 50 3.05 -8.36 -2.96
CA THR A 50 2.31 -9.12 -3.95
C THR A 50 1.53 -10.26 -3.31
N SER A 51 0.57 -10.80 -4.03
CA SER A 51 -0.35 -11.84 -3.53
C SER A 51 0.34 -13.17 -3.20
N ASP A 52 1.53 -13.41 -3.77
CA ASP A 52 2.37 -14.58 -3.48
C ASP A 52 3.16 -14.49 -2.17
N GLY A 53 3.12 -13.32 -1.49
CA GLY A 53 3.86 -13.08 -0.25
C GLY A 53 5.22 -12.42 -0.42
N THR A 54 5.58 -11.98 -1.63
CA THR A 54 6.74 -11.10 -1.85
C THR A 54 6.51 -9.75 -1.16
N LEU A 55 7.53 -9.24 -0.46
CA LEU A 55 7.54 -7.91 0.12
C LEU A 55 8.55 -7.03 -0.62
N ILE A 56 8.18 -5.78 -0.87
CA ILE A 56 9.01 -4.80 -1.59
C ILE A 56 9.08 -3.55 -0.73
N VAL A 57 10.29 -3.08 -0.45
CA VAL A 57 10.56 -1.99 0.49
C VAL A 57 11.34 -0.89 -0.21
N GLY A 58 10.84 0.34 -0.15
CA GLY A 58 11.56 1.53 -0.58
C GLY A 58 12.52 2.01 0.52
N SER A 59 13.78 2.24 0.16
CA SER A 59 14.79 2.76 1.08
C SER A 59 15.11 4.22 0.75
N LEU A 60 14.74 5.10 1.66
CA LEU A 60 15.06 6.52 1.57
C LEU A 60 16.56 6.77 1.80
N GLY A 61 17.19 6.00 2.69
CA GLY A 61 18.60 6.17 3.02
C GLY A 61 19.57 5.69 1.95
N HIS A 62 19.20 4.65 1.21
CA HIS A 62 20.05 4.07 0.15
C HIS A 62 19.57 4.39 -1.26
N ASN A 63 18.44 5.08 -1.41
CA ASN A 63 17.85 5.43 -2.72
C ASN A 63 17.60 4.20 -3.61
N ASN A 64 17.28 3.06 -3.03
CA ASN A 64 17.11 1.78 -3.72
C ASN A 64 15.80 1.09 -3.31
N VAL A 65 15.51 -0.03 -3.96
CA VAL A 65 14.37 -0.87 -3.58
C VAL A 65 14.89 -2.25 -3.20
N LEU A 66 14.46 -2.71 -2.04
CA LEU A 66 14.73 -4.03 -1.52
C LEU A 66 13.56 -4.97 -1.85
N ARG A 67 13.84 -6.26 -2.03
CA ARG A 67 12.84 -7.30 -2.22
C ARG A 67 13.09 -8.47 -1.28
N ILE A 68 12.01 -9.00 -0.73
CA ILE A 68 12.02 -10.21 0.10
C ILE A 68 11.11 -11.23 -0.59
N ALA A 69 11.68 -12.33 -1.07
CA ALA A 69 10.93 -13.38 -1.74
C ALA A 69 9.96 -14.10 -0.79
N PRO A 70 8.91 -14.76 -1.31
CA PRO A 70 7.93 -15.47 -0.50
C PRO A 70 8.58 -16.43 0.50
N GLY A 71 8.18 -16.36 1.78
CA GLY A 71 8.72 -17.22 2.83
C GLY A 71 10.17 -16.96 3.25
N LYS A 72 10.87 -16.00 2.64
CA LYS A 72 12.24 -15.63 3.05
C LYS A 72 12.23 -14.57 4.15
N THR A 73 13.30 -14.55 4.94
CA THR A 73 13.56 -13.55 5.99
C THR A 73 14.76 -12.66 5.66
N THR A 74 15.30 -12.79 4.46
CA THR A 74 16.44 -11.99 3.96
C THR A 74 15.96 -11.12 2.81
N ALA A 75 16.25 -9.82 2.89
CA ALA A 75 16.03 -8.87 1.80
C ALA A 75 17.25 -8.84 0.88
N GLU A 76 17.01 -8.66 -0.41
CA GLU A 76 18.02 -8.42 -1.42
C GLU A 76 17.84 -7.03 -2.03
N GLU A 77 18.94 -6.37 -2.42
CA GLU A 77 18.85 -5.18 -3.27
C GLU A 77 18.34 -5.59 -4.64
N TRP A 78 17.18 -5.09 -5.03
CA TRP A 78 16.53 -5.48 -6.27
C TRP A 78 16.62 -4.41 -7.36
N ILE A 79 16.28 -3.16 -7.04
CA ILE A 79 16.49 -2.02 -7.93
C ILE A 79 17.53 -1.11 -7.27
N LYS A 80 18.68 -0.95 -7.93
CA LYS A 80 19.80 -0.18 -7.42
C LYS A 80 19.52 1.33 -7.49
N ALA A 81 20.13 2.07 -6.59
CA ALA A 81 20.17 3.52 -6.67
C ALA A 81 20.65 4.00 -8.06
N GLY A 82 20.08 5.08 -8.56
CA GLY A 82 20.40 5.65 -9.86
C GLY A 82 19.83 4.91 -11.08
N THR A 83 19.23 3.71 -10.91
CA THR A 83 18.59 3.00 -12.03
C THR A 83 17.47 3.86 -12.62
N ALA A 84 17.57 4.21 -13.90
CA ALA A 84 16.67 5.14 -14.59
C ALA A 84 16.48 6.48 -13.83
N GLY A 85 17.55 6.99 -13.24
CA GLY A 85 17.51 8.21 -12.42
C GLY A 85 16.77 8.08 -11.10
N LEU A 86 16.61 6.85 -10.57
CA LEU A 86 16.01 6.61 -9.26
C LEU A 86 16.81 7.32 -8.17
N ASN A 87 16.13 8.15 -7.41
CA ASN A 87 16.68 8.90 -6.29
C ASN A 87 15.87 8.58 -5.02
N SER A 88 15.88 9.44 -4.01
CA SER A 88 15.24 9.20 -2.72
C SER A 88 13.85 8.54 -2.85
N VAL A 89 13.78 7.25 -2.47
CA VAL A 89 12.57 6.43 -2.63
C VAL A 89 11.66 6.62 -1.43
N LEU A 90 10.48 7.20 -1.69
CA LEU A 90 9.36 7.20 -0.76
C LEU A 90 8.35 6.12 -1.19
N GLY A 91 7.11 6.47 -1.47
CA GLY A 91 6.05 5.53 -1.77
C GLY A 91 6.39 4.47 -2.81
N VAL A 92 6.09 3.21 -2.52
CA VAL A 92 6.13 2.10 -3.47
C VAL A 92 4.77 1.39 -3.52
N TYR A 93 4.33 1.04 -4.72
CA TYR A 93 3.06 0.33 -4.92
C TYR A 93 3.19 -0.76 -6.01
N ALA A 94 2.87 -2.00 -5.66
CA ALA A 94 2.87 -3.14 -6.58
C ALA A 94 1.49 -3.29 -7.22
N ASP A 95 1.38 -2.99 -8.51
CA ASP A 95 0.21 -3.31 -9.33
C ASP A 95 0.43 -4.63 -10.05
N GLU A 96 -0.04 -5.72 -9.46
CA GLU A 96 0.10 -7.05 -10.03
C GLU A 96 -0.70 -7.22 -11.32
N SER A 97 -1.83 -6.52 -11.45
CA SER A 97 -2.72 -6.62 -12.61
C SER A 97 -2.06 -6.12 -13.89
N ALA A 98 -1.29 -5.06 -13.80
CA ALA A 98 -0.54 -4.46 -14.89
C ALA A 98 0.93 -4.92 -14.95
N ASN A 99 1.41 -5.71 -13.99
CA ASN A 99 2.81 -6.07 -13.80
C ASN A 99 3.71 -4.82 -13.72
N VAL A 100 3.31 -3.87 -12.86
CA VAL A 100 4.00 -2.59 -12.65
C VAL A 100 4.31 -2.38 -11.18
N LEU A 101 5.56 -2.01 -10.90
CA LEU A 101 5.94 -1.39 -9.64
C LEU A 101 5.98 0.13 -9.83
N TRP A 102 5.20 0.86 -9.08
CA TRP A 102 5.16 2.31 -9.01
C TRP A 102 6.05 2.79 -7.89
N ILE A 103 6.84 3.85 -8.12
CA ILE A 103 7.80 4.39 -7.15
C ILE A 103 7.76 5.91 -7.15
N CYS A 104 7.60 6.52 -5.98
CA CYS A 104 7.90 7.92 -5.73
C CYS A 104 9.40 8.12 -5.63
N SER A 105 10.00 8.85 -6.58
CA SER A 105 11.42 9.18 -6.65
C SER A 105 11.60 10.68 -6.46
N ASN A 106 12.21 11.08 -5.36
CA ASN A 106 12.29 12.48 -4.97
C ASN A 106 13.70 13.05 -5.08
N ARG A 107 13.76 14.33 -5.42
CA ARG A 107 14.97 15.15 -5.29
C ARG A 107 14.75 16.16 -4.18
N PHE A 108 15.36 15.94 -3.03
CA PHE A 108 15.36 16.92 -1.96
C PHE A 108 16.30 18.08 -2.27
N GLU A 109 16.09 19.23 -1.63
CA GLU A 109 17.00 20.36 -1.73
C GLU A 109 18.46 19.94 -1.51
N LYS A 110 19.36 20.48 -2.32
CA LYS A 110 20.81 20.17 -2.32
C LYS A 110 21.20 18.77 -2.76
N GLN A 111 20.31 17.98 -3.32
CA GLN A 111 20.65 16.72 -3.97
C GLN A 111 20.82 16.92 -5.48
N ASP A 112 21.85 16.29 -6.03
CA ASP A 112 21.99 16.12 -7.48
C ASP A 112 21.03 15.02 -7.95
N GLY A 113 20.62 15.08 -9.21
CA GLY A 113 19.79 14.05 -9.83
C GLY A 113 18.56 14.58 -10.56
N GLU A 114 17.73 13.67 -11.02
CA GLU A 114 16.50 14.00 -11.74
C GLU A 114 15.47 14.67 -10.81
N ALA A 115 14.60 15.47 -11.40
CA ALA A 115 13.49 16.11 -10.70
C ALA A 115 12.57 15.04 -10.06
N THR A 116 11.84 15.44 -9.00
CA THR A 116 10.82 14.62 -8.37
C THR A 116 9.84 14.06 -9.40
N SER A 117 9.63 12.76 -9.36
CA SER A 117 8.86 12.03 -10.37
C SER A 117 8.23 10.76 -9.80
N VAL A 118 7.18 10.30 -10.45
CA VAL A 118 6.75 8.91 -10.35
C VAL A 118 7.51 8.10 -11.39
N LYS A 119 8.12 7.01 -10.97
CA LYS A 119 8.79 6.06 -11.86
C LYS A 119 8.07 4.73 -11.85
N THR A 120 8.04 4.06 -12.99
CA THR A 120 7.47 2.72 -13.09
C THR A 120 8.51 1.72 -13.56
N PHE A 121 8.44 0.52 -12.98
CA PHE A 121 9.31 -0.60 -13.30
C PHE A 121 8.45 -1.84 -13.57
N ASP A 122 9.01 -2.79 -14.28
CA ASP A 122 8.40 -4.10 -14.42
C ASP A 122 8.45 -4.84 -13.07
N LEU A 123 7.29 -5.25 -12.57
CA LEU A 123 7.16 -5.83 -11.23
C LEU A 123 7.87 -7.17 -11.06
N LYS A 124 8.09 -7.92 -12.14
CA LYS A 124 8.78 -9.21 -12.10
C LYS A 124 10.29 -9.08 -12.23
N SER A 125 10.73 -8.28 -13.20
CA SER A 125 12.16 -8.16 -13.54
C SER A 125 12.87 -6.98 -12.89
N GLY A 126 12.15 -5.94 -12.42
CA GLY A 126 12.75 -4.69 -11.97
C GLY A 126 13.26 -3.80 -13.12
N ALA A 127 12.98 -4.14 -14.37
CA ALA A 127 13.38 -3.32 -15.51
C ALA A 127 12.61 -2.00 -15.56
N PRO A 128 13.27 -0.85 -15.83
CA PRO A 128 12.60 0.45 -15.89
C PRO A 128 11.60 0.52 -17.04
N LYS A 129 10.47 1.22 -16.84
CA LYS A 129 9.43 1.45 -17.85
C LYS A 129 9.29 2.93 -18.19
N ASN A 130 8.71 3.73 -17.30
CA ASN A 130 8.41 5.12 -17.57
C ASN A 130 8.80 6.02 -16.39
N THR A 131 8.93 7.32 -16.67
CA THR A 131 9.11 8.38 -15.68
C THR A 131 8.11 9.49 -15.96
N TYR A 132 7.42 9.96 -14.92
CA TYR A 132 6.42 11.01 -14.97
C TYR A 132 6.80 12.11 -13.97
N ALA A 133 7.24 13.27 -14.46
CA ALA A 133 7.61 14.40 -13.61
C ALA A 133 6.38 14.91 -12.85
N LEU A 134 6.56 15.24 -11.56
CA LEU A 134 5.51 15.93 -10.81
C LEU A 134 5.43 17.39 -11.24
N PRO A 135 4.23 17.94 -11.43
CA PRO A 135 4.04 19.35 -11.76
C PRO A 135 4.23 20.23 -10.51
N GLY A 136 4.59 21.50 -10.74
CA GLY A 136 4.71 22.51 -9.69
C GLY A 136 6.14 22.77 -9.24
N ASP A 137 6.26 23.68 -8.28
CA ASP A 137 7.54 24.08 -7.69
C ASP A 137 7.76 23.32 -6.38
N ASN A 138 8.87 22.62 -6.28
CA ASN A 138 9.26 21.81 -5.12
C ASN A 138 8.21 20.75 -4.68
N PRO A 139 7.65 19.89 -5.59
CA PRO A 139 6.72 18.86 -5.21
C PRO A 139 7.39 17.75 -4.41
N LEU A 140 6.61 17.07 -3.56
CA LEU A 140 7.05 15.88 -2.82
C LEU A 140 6.10 14.72 -3.11
N CYS A 141 6.56 13.78 -3.96
CA CYS A 141 5.88 12.52 -4.21
C CYS A 141 5.95 11.65 -2.97
N ASN A 142 4.81 11.39 -2.32
CA ASN A 142 4.81 10.63 -1.07
C ASN A 142 4.27 9.21 -1.25
N ASP A 143 2.98 9.01 -1.43
CA ASP A 143 2.39 7.68 -1.57
C ASP A 143 1.59 7.54 -2.89
N ILE A 144 1.26 6.29 -3.24
CA ILE A 144 0.61 5.95 -4.51
C ILE A 144 -0.52 4.96 -4.25
N ALA A 145 -1.67 5.21 -4.88
CA ALA A 145 -2.76 4.26 -4.99
C ALA A 145 -3.17 4.11 -6.45
N VAL A 146 -3.42 2.88 -6.91
CA VAL A 146 -3.81 2.59 -8.30
C VAL A 146 -5.21 2.02 -8.33
N ALA A 147 -6.06 2.61 -9.15
CA ALA A 147 -7.42 2.14 -9.41
C ALA A 147 -7.42 0.90 -10.32
N ALA A 148 -8.54 0.17 -10.33
CA ALA A 148 -8.68 -1.06 -11.12
C ALA A 148 -8.55 -0.87 -12.64
N ASP A 149 -8.73 0.35 -13.15
CA ASP A 149 -8.56 0.70 -14.56
C ASP A 149 -7.11 1.11 -14.91
N GLY A 150 -6.19 1.05 -13.94
CA GLY A 150 -4.78 1.45 -14.10
C GLY A 150 -4.53 2.95 -13.92
N THR A 151 -5.53 3.73 -13.52
CA THR A 151 -5.35 5.14 -13.15
C THR A 151 -4.63 5.23 -11.80
N ALA A 152 -3.50 5.94 -11.75
CA ALA A 152 -2.73 6.14 -10.52
C ALA A 152 -3.04 7.49 -9.88
N TYR A 153 -3.11 7.50 -8.53
CA TYR A 153 -3.22 8.69 -7.70
C TYR A 153 -2.00 8.81 -6.81
N ILE A 154 -1.48 10.02 -6.69
CA ILE A 154 -0.23 10.31 -6.02
C ILE A 154 -0.45 11.47 -5.05
N SER A 155 -0.05 11.32 -3.80
CA SER A 155 -0.02 12.43 -2.85
C SER A 155 1.19 13.32 -3.09
N ASP A 156 0.95 14.62 -3.13
CA ASP A 156 1.99 15.64 -3.11
C ASP A 156 1.90 16.40 -1.78
N THR A 157 2.77 16.01 -0.87
CA THR A 157 2.79 16.52 0.51
C THR A 157 3.04 18.02 0.57
N ASN A 158 3.99 18.51 -0.24
CA ASN A 158 4.40 19.91 -0.20
C ASN A 158 3.38 20.86 -0.83
N LEU A 159 2.67 20.42 -1.87
CA LEU A 159 1.75 21.27 -2.61
C LEU A 159 0.27 21.10 -2.19
N ALA A 160 0.02 20.35 -1.09
CA ALA A 160 -1.33 20.10 -0.56
C ALA A 160 -2.27 19.60 -1.66
N SER A 161 -1.84 18.59 -2.42
CA SER A 161 -2.58 18.10 -3.57
C SER A 161 -2.53 16.57 -3.70
N VAL A 162 -3.49 16.05 -4.46
CA VAL A 162 -3.46 14.70 -5.02
C VAL A 162 -3.39 14.83 -6.52
N LEU A 163 -2.43 14.18 -7.12
CA LEU A 163 -2.24 14.13 -8.57
C LEU A 163 -2.89 12.86 -9.14
N ILE A 164 -3.21 12.89 -10.41
CA ILE A 164 -3.76 11.76 -11.17
C ILE A 164 -2.95 11.52 -12.45
N LEU A 165 -2.60 10.27 -12.70
CA LEU A 165 -2.12 9.80 -13.98
C LEU A 165 -3.17 8.82 -14.54
N LYS A 166 -3.95 9.27 -15.51
CA LYS A 166 -4.94 8.41 -16.17
C LYS A 166 -4.23 7.29 -16.92
N SER A 167 -4.86 6.13 -16.98
CA SER A 167 -4.33 4.98 -17.73
C SER A 167 -3.98 5.39 -19.16
N GLY A 168 -2.72 5.14 -19.56
CA GLY A 168 -2.18 5.52 -20.87
C GLY A 168 -1.79 6.99 -21.05
N ALA A 169 -2.02 7.86 -20.06
CA ALA A 169 -1.55 9.24 -20.10
C ALA A 169 -0.03 9.32 -19.94
N LYS A 170 0.55 10.44 -20.37
CA LYS A 170 1.99 10.70 -20.29
C LYS A 170 2.36 11.76 -19.25
N GLU A 171 1.36 12.46 -18.72
CA GLU A 171 1.55 13.58 -17.80
C GLU A 171 0.59 13.46 -16.62
N LEU A 172 1.07 13.87 -15.46
CA LEU A 172 0.27 13.99 -14.25
C LEU A 172 -0.57 15.27 -14.29
N GLU A 173 -1.82 15.15 -13.85
CA GLU A 173 -2.73 16.27 -13.65
C GLU A 173 -3.05 16.41 -12.15
N VAL A 174 -3.56 17.58 -11.74
CA VAL A 174 -4.11 17.76 -10.39
C VAL A 174 -5.51 17.14 -10.34
N ALA A 175 -5.69 16.14 -9.47
CA ALA A 175 -7.00 15.55 -9.16
C ALA A 175 -7.72 16.29 -8.05
N ALA A 176 -6.98 16.75 -7.03
CA ALA A 176 -7.47 17.55 -5.92
C ALA A 176 -6.40 18.52 -5.43
N LYS A 177 -6.81 19.75 -5.10
CA LYS A 177 -5.96 20.71 -4.39
C LYS A 177 -6.84 21.45 -3.38
N ASP A 178 -6.54 21.29 -2.10
CA ASP A 178 -7.37 21.82 -1.02
C ASP A 178 -6.48 22.06 0.22
N PRO A 179 -6.70 23.13 1.01
CA PRO A 179 -5.96 23.34 2.26
C PRO A 179 -6.06 22.17 3.25
N LEU A 180 -7.13 21.38 3.23
CA LEU A 180 -7.25 20.16 4.03
C LEU A 180 -6.20 19.11 3.68
N LEU A 181 -5.68 19.11 2.45
CA LEU A 181 -4.63 18.20 1.97
C LEU A 181 -3.22 18.64 2.37
N ALA A 182 -3.07 19.70 3.18
CA ALA A 182 -1.75 20.09 3.70
C ALA A 182 -1.10 18.90 4.42
N GLY A 183 0.10 18.49 3.99
CA GLY A 183 0.77 17.30 4.50
C GLY A 183 0.14 15.97 4.01
N ALA A 184 -0.54 15.96 2.86
CA ALA A 184 -1.09 14.74 2.27
C ALA A 184 -0.02 13.66 2.13
N ASP A 185 -0.34 12.45 2.61
CA ASP A 185 0.60 11.35 2.75
C ASP A 185 -0.03 10.05 2.22
N GLY A 186 -0.38 9.10 3.09
CA GLY A 186 -0.94 7.82 2.69
C GLY A 186 -2.22 7.93 1.87
N LEU A 187 -2.31 7.11 0.82
CA LEU A 187 -3.46 7.00 -0.08
C LEU A 187 -4.01 5.58 -0.09
N ALA A 188 -5.34 5.44 -0.06
CA ALA A 188 -5.98 4.14 -0.27
C ALA A 188 -7.40 4.28 -0.81
N PHE A 189 -7.79 3.40 -1.73
CA PHE A 189 -9.17 3.31 -2.19
C PHE A 189 -10.07 2.65 -1.15
N GLY A 190 -11.23 3.26 -0.89
CA GLY A 190 -12.33 2.62 -0.18
C GLY A 190 -13.21 1.80 -1.12
N ASP A 191 -13.50 2.38 -2.28
CA ASP A 191 -14.21 1.78 -3.41
C ASP A 191 -13.75 2.44 -4.72
N LYS A 192 -14.48 2.23 -5.83
CA LYS A 192 -14.11 2.76 -7.15
C LYS A 192 -14.16 4.29 -7.25
N THR A 193 -14.89 4.96 -6.38
CA THR A 193 -15.19 6.40 -6.44
C THR A 193 -14.77 7.15 -5.18
N THR A 194 -14.22 6.44 -4.20
CA THR A 194 -13.81 7.00 -2.92
C THR A 194 -12.33 6.74 -2.68
N LEU A 195 -11.55 7.81 -2.60
CA LEU A 195 -10.14 7.77 -2.23
C LEU A 195 -9.99 8.37 -0.82
N TYR A 196 -9.33 7.66 0.07
CA TYR A 196 -8.93 8.17 1.38
C TYR A 196 -7.50 8.70 1.33
N VAL A 197 -7.29 9.79 2.07
CA VAL A 197 -5.99 10.44 2.23
C VAL A 197 -5.83 10.76 3.71
N ASN A 198 -4.66 10.53 4.27
CA ASN A 198 -4.31 11.07 5.56
C ASN A 198 -3.31 12.23 5.42
N SER A 199 -3.11 12.96 6.49
CA SER A 199 -2.12 14.03 6.55
C SER A 199 -1.17 13.81 7.72
N VAL A 200 0.08 13.55 7.41
CA VAL A 200 1.14 13.35 8.42
C VAL A 200 1.36 14.61 9.27
N THR A 201 1.16 15.77 8.69
CA THR A 201 1.39 17.06 9.36
C THR A 201 0.25 17.46 10.26
N THR A 202 -1.00 17.29 9.83
CA THR A 202 -2.19 17.78 10.55
C THR A 202 -2.91 16.69 11.35
N GLY A 203 -2.56 15.41 11.13
CA GLY A 203 -3.26 14.27 11.74
C GLY A 203 -4.66 14.03 11.19
N LYS A 204 -5.04 14.72 10.12
CA LYS A 204 -6.37 14.59 9.52
C LYS A 204 -6.50 13.29 8.72
N PHE A 205 -7.75 12.80 8.66
CA PHE A 205 -8.16 11.72 7.81
C PHE A 205 -9.27 12.21 6.88
N LEU A 206 -9.04 12.11 5.58
CA LEU A 206 -9.84 12.76 4.55
C LEU A 206 -10.46 11.74 3.61
N ARG A 207 -11.62 12.07 3.07
CA ARG A 207 -12.28 11.37 1.97
C ARG A 207 -12.38 12.29 0.77
N LEU A 208 -11.99 11.79 -0.38
CA LEU A 208 -12.16 12.41 -1.69
C LEU A 208 -13.23 11.66 -2.46
N ASP A 209 -14.33 12.32 -2.80
CA ASP A 209 -15.37 11.78 -3.67
C ASP A 209 -14.98 12.05 -5.13
N LEU A 210 -14.62 11.01 -5.88
CA LEU A 210 -14.12 11.15 -7.25
C LEU A 210 -15.25 11.25 -8.27
N GLY A 211 -15.08 12.14 -9.23
CA GLY A 211 -15.95 12.27 -10.40
C GLY A 211 -15.64 11.26 -11.50
N PRO A 212 -16.45 11.24 -12.58
CA PRO A 212 -16.22 10.37 -13.73
C PRO A 212 -14.90 10.66 -14.46
N ASP A 213 -14.37 11.88 -14.30
CA ASP A 213 -13.09 12.30 -14.86
C ASP A 213 -11.90 11.92 -13.97
N GLY A 214 -12.16 11.29 -12.83
CA GLY A 214 -11.17 10.90 -11.80
C GLY A 214 -10.76 12.05 -10.88
N LYS A 215 -11.28 13.28 -11.06
CA LYS A 215 -10.97 14.40 -10.17
C LYS A 215 -11.92 14.43 -8.97
N ALA A 216 -11.41 14.92 -7.86
CA ALA A 216 -12.22 15.03 -6.65
C ALA A 216 -13.30 16.12 -6.81
N LYS A 217 -14.54 15.78 -6.50
CA LYS A 217 -15.65 16.72 -6.36
C LYS A 217 -15.67 17.38 -4.99
N ASN A 218 -15.28 16.61 -3.99
CA ASN A 218 -15.27 17.02 -2.58
C ASN A 218 -14.02 16.50 -1.90
N VAL A 219 -13.51 17.27 -0.92
CA VAL A 219 -12.53 16.87 0.07
C VAL A 219 -13.19 17.02 1.42
N ILE A 220 -13.37 15.93 2.17
CA ILE A 220 -14.15 15.87 3.39
C ILE A 220 -13.30 15.33 4.53
N GLU A 221 -13.19 16.07 5.61
CA GLU A 221 -12.55 15.56 6.84
C GLU A 221 -13.47 14.58 7.55
N LEU A 222 -12.97 13.38 7.83
CA LEU A 222 -13.67 12.34 8.55
C LEU A 222 -13.25 12.32 10.01
N LYS A 223 -14.22 12.17 10.90
CA LYS A 223 -13.95 11.96 12.33
C LYS A 223 -13.69 10.49 12.59
N LEU A 224 -12.56 10.19 13.24
CA LEU A 224 -12.22 8.87 13.74
C LEU A 224 -12.53 8.76 15.24
N PRO A 225 -12.65 7.53 15.76
CA PRO A 225 -12.88 7.29 17.21
C PRO A 225 -11.81 7.87 18.13
N ARG A 226 -10.58 8.03 17.65
CA ARG A 226 -9.49 8.78 18.29
C ARG A 226 -8.73 9.62 17.27
N ALA A 227 -7.96 10.58 17.73
CA ALA A 227 -7.01 11.30 16.89
C ALA A 227 -5.92 10.33 16.36
N LEU A 228 -5.44 10.59 15.16
CA LEU A 228 -4.26 9.92 14.59
C LEU A 228 -2.99 10.63 15.06
N GLU A 229 -1.94 9.84 15.22
CA GLU A 229 -0.64 10.32 15.69
C GLU A 229 0.38 10.28 14.55
N HIS A 230 0.46 11.33 13.76
CA HIS A 230 1.30 11.41 12.56
C HIS A 230 1.01 10.24 11.60
N PRO A 231 -0.23 10.12 11.08
CA PRO A 231 -0.57 9.05 10.15
C PRO A 231 0.24 9.16 8.87
N ASP A 232 0.63 8.01 8.34
CA ASP A 232 1.52 7.88 7.19
C ASP A 232 0.95 6.82 6.21
N GLY A 233 1.74 5.95 5.62
CA GLY A 233 1.30 5.03 4.59
C GLY A 233 0.05 4.23 4.95
N MET A 234 -0.84 4.06 3.97
CA MET A 234 -2.10 3.30 4.08
C MET A 234 -2.25 2.28 2.98
N ARG A 235 -2.95 1.18 3.30
CA ARG A 235 -3.35 0.17 2.28
C ARG A 235 -4.76 -0.36 2.55
N ALA A 236 -5.53 -0.54 1.49
CA ALA A 236 -6.82 -1.22 1.58
C ALA A 236 -6.63 -2.71 1.90
N ILE A 237 -7.39 -3.23 2.87
CA ILE A 237 -7.37 -4.64 3.28
C ILE A 237 -8.78 -5.23 3.19
N GLY A 238 -9.20 -5.51 1.97
CA GLY A 238 -10.56 -5.95 1.68
C GLY A 238 -11.56 -4.77 1.60
N LYS A 239 -12.83 -5.11 1.77
CA LYS A 239 -13.90 -4.11 1.74
C LYS A 239 -14.01 -3.40 3.08
N GLN A 240 -14.17 -2.09 3.06
CA GLN A 240 -14.47 -1.27 4.24
C GLN A 240 -13.40 -1.29 5.35
N ARG A 241 -12.16 -1.72 5.05
CA ARG A 241 -11.06 -1.65 6.02
C ARG A 241 -9.78 -1.09 5.37
N LEU A 242 -9.12 -0.22 6.09
CA LEU A 242 -7.80 0.30 5.73
C LEU A 242 -6.80 -0.03 6.84
N LEU A 243 -5.65 -0.55 6.45
CA LEU A 243 -4.47 -0.65 7.30
C LEU A 243 -3.72 0.67 7.22
N MET A 244 -3.23 1.18 8.34
CA MET A 244 -2.58 2.48 8.46
C MET A 244 -1.37 2.40 9.38
N ALA A 245 -0.27 3.04 8.97
CA ALA A 245 0.86 3.35 9.83
C ALA A 245 0.64 4.69 10.53
N GLU A 246 1.13 4.81 11.76
CA GLU A 246 1.23 6.07 12.49
C GLU A 246 2.67 6.20 12.98
N ASN A 247 3.37 7.28 12.61
CA ASN A 247 4.79 7.50 12.95
C ASN A 247 5.08 7.58 14.45
N SER A 248 4.04 7.57 15.28
CA SER A 248 4.14 7.33 16.73
C SER A 248 4.53 5.88 17.09
N GLY A 249 4.74 5.00 16.11
CA GLY A 249 5.11 3.61 16.32
C GLY A 249 3.92 2.66 16.38
N LYS A 250 2.83 2.96 15.66
CA LYS A 250 1.60 2.16 15.67
C LYS A 250 1.22 1.67 14.27
N MET A 251 0.58 0.51 14.24
CA MET A 251 -0.17 -0.03 13.11
C MET A 251 -1.62 -0.19 13.51
N SER A 252 -2.53 0.40 12.75
CA SER A 252 -3.97 0.43 13.06
C SER A 252 -4.82 0.02 11.88
N ILE A 253 -6.02 -0.49 12.15
CA ILE A 253 -7.07 -0.72 11.15
C ILE A 253 -8.20 0.29 11.38
N VAL A 254 -8.54 1.02 10.32
CA VAL A 254 -9.78 1.81 10.24
C VAL A 254 -10.85 0.93 9.60
N THR A 255 -12.01 0.82 10.25
CA THR A 255 -13.18 0.11 9.72
C THR A 255 -14.30 1.09 9.41
N PHE A 256 -14.95 0.88 8.26
CA PHE A 256 -16.06 1.70 7.80
C PHE A 256 -17.35 0.89 7.77
N GLU A 257 -18.48 1.56 7.98
CA GLU A 257 -19.82 0.96 7.86
C GLU A 257 -20.77 1.88 7.09
N GLY A 258 -21.81 1.26 6.55
CA GLY A 258 -22.85 1.96 5.79
C GLY A 258 -22.45 2.34 4.37
N ALA A 259 -23.42 2.82 3.60
CA ALA A 259 -23.20 3.25 2.21
C ALA A 259 -22.42 4.59 2.14
N ASP A 260 -22.48 5.38 3.20
CA ASP A 260 -21.74 6.63 3.36
C ASP A 260 -20.30 6.43 3.86
N MET A 261 -19.87 5.17 4.05
CA MET A 261 -18.53 4.80 4.47
C MET A 261 -18.07 5.57 5.71
N LYS A 262 -18.92 5.59 6.74
CA LYS A 262 -18.59 6.21 8.03
C LYS A 262 -17.55 5.37 8.76
N ALA A 263 -16.48 6.00 9.23
CA ALA A 263 -15.50 5.32 10.09
C ALA A 263 -16.11 5.01 11.45
N VAL A 264 -16.16 3.75 11.83
CA VAL A 264 -16.82 3.29 13.06
C VAL A 264 -15.85 2.69 14.07
N ALA A 265 -14.69 2.22 13.62
CA ALA A 265 -13.67 1.69 14.49
C ALA A 265 -12.27 2.08 14.02
N LEU A 266 -11.37 2.26 15.00
CA LEU A 266 -9.94 2.41 14.82
C LEU A 266 -9.26 1.49 15.83
N GLN A 267 -8.78 0.33 15.36
CA GLN A 267 -8.17 -0.71 16.17
C GLN A 267 -6.66 -0.70 15.99
N THR A 268 -5.90 -0.54 17.07
CA THR A 268 -4.44 -0.73 17.04
C THR A 268 -4.12 -2.22 17.03
N LEU A 269 -3.33 -2.65 16.04
CA LEU A 269 -2.86 -4.03 15.90
C LEU A 269 -1.49 -4.25 16.54
N LYS A 270 -0.61 -3.26 16.46
CA LYS A 270 0.74 -3.29 17.01
C LYS A 270 1.15 -1.87 17.41
N GLU A 271 1.93 -1.77 18.47
CA GLU A 271 2.48 -0.50 18.96
C GLU A 271 3.85 -0.70 19.60
N GLY A 272 4.48 0.38 20.03
CA GLY A 272 5.80 0.35 20.67
C GLY A 272 6.95 0.22 19.69
N LEU A 273 6.73 0.57 18.42
CA LEU A 273 7.74 0.60 17.36
C LEU A 273 8.35 2.01 17.23
N GLU A 274 9.41 2.14 16.46
CA GLU A 274 10.10 3.40 16.30
C GLU A 274 9.88 4.00 14.90
N ALA A 275 9.10 5.10 14.85
CA ALA A 275 8.78 5.84 13.62
C ALA A 275 8.39 4.92 12.45
N THR A 276 7.12 4.60 12.36
CA THR A 276 6.59 3.59 11.43
C THR A 276 5.88 4.24 10.24
N PRO A 277 6.57 4.42 9.08
CA PRO A 277 6.01 5.17 7.96
C PRO A 277 5.05 4.36 7.10
N ALA A 278 5.15 3.03 7.03
CA ALA A 278 4.37 2.31 6.03
C ALA A 278 3.94 0.92 6.46
N VAL A 279 2.83 0.48 5.84
CA VAL A 279 2.19 -0.81 6.04
C VAL A 279 1.84 -1.49 4.71
N THR A 280 1.73 -2.81 4.74
CA THR A 280 1.14 -3.61 3.67
C THR A 280 0.49 -4.86 4.23
N ALA A 281 -0.25 -5.59 3.40
CA ALA A 281 -0.87 -6.84 3.82
C ALA A 281 -0.80 -7.89 2.72
N THR A 282 -0.38 -9.09 3.08
CA THR A 282 -0.37 -10.25 2.19
C THR A 282 -0.50 -11.54 2.99
N GLN A 283 -1.09 -12.58 2.40
CA GLN A 283 -1.23 -13.92 2.97
C GLN A 283 -1.77 -13.94 4.42
N GLY A 284 -2.75 -13.06 4.71
CA GLY A 284 -3.38 -12.99 6.03
C GLY A 284 -2.56 -12.28 7.12
N MET A 285 -1.43 -11.69 6.75
CA MET A 285 -0.57 -10.92 7.67
C MET A 285 -0.58 -9.45 7.29
N ALA A 286 -0.62 -8.58 8.29
CA ALA A 286 -0.30 -7.16 8.18
C ALA A 286 1.18 -6.96 8.50
N TRP A 287 1.87 -6.18 7.67
CA TRP A 287 3.29 -5.84 7.81
C TRP A 287 3.47 -4.35 8.03
N ILE A 288 4.44 -4.00 8.89
CA ILE A 288 4.83 -2.62 9.19
C ILE A 288 6.35 -2.53 9.24
N VAL A 289 6.91 -1.40 8.75
CA VAL A 289 8.35 -1.13 8.80
C VAL A 289 8.68 -0.10 9.88
N GLU A 290 9.83 -0.26 10.55
CA GLU A 290 10.45 0.79 11.37
C GLU A 290 11.31 1.67 10.48
N GLY A 291 10.85 2.89 10.19
CA GLY A 291 11.55 3.85 9.35
C GLY A 291 12.65 4.60 10.08
N LYS A 292 12.49 4.85 11.38
CA LYS A 292 13.45 5.59 12.24
C LYS A 292 13.87 6.94 11.64
N LEU A 293 12.93 7.63 10.99
CA LEU A 293 13.20 8.87 10.23
C LEU A 293 13.71 10.02 11.12
N ASN A 294 13.49 9.95 12.43
CA ASN A 294 14.05 10.87 13.43
C ASN A 294 15.58 10.86 13.51
N TYR A 295 16.26 9.85 12.93
CA TYR A 295 17.71 9.77 12.80
C TYR A 295 18.24 10.33 11.46
N MET A 296 17.36 10.83 10.57
CA MET A 296 17.73 11.42 9.27
C MET A 296 17.79 12.94 9.32
N GLY A 297 18.53 13.51 8.34
CA GLY A 297 18.57 14.94 8.08
C GLY A 297 18.87 15.76 9.33
N ASP A 298 18.02 16.70 9.64
CA ASP A 298 18.08 17.54 10.85
C ASP A 298 17.22 17.00 12.01
N GLY A 299 16.85 15.72 11.93
CA GLY A 299 16.08 15.06 12.97
C GLY A 299 16.78 15.07 14.36
N PRO A 300 16.01 14.93 15.45
CA PRO A 300 16.53 15.08 16.82
C PRO A 300 17.57 14.03 17.21
N MET A 301 17.66 12.94 16.45
CA MET A 301 18.55 11.81 16.68
C MET A 301 19.62 11.64 15.59
N LYS A 302 19.81 12.64 14.72
CA LYS A 302 20.67 12.56 13.51
C LYS A 302 22.09 12.06 13.76
N ASP A 303 22.67 12.42 14.88
CA ASP A 303 24.06 12.09 15.27
C ASP A 303 24.17 10.74 16.02
N LYS A 304 23.05 10.03 16.23
CA LYS A 304 23.03 8.76 16.90
C LYS A 304 22.97 7.59 15.91
N ASP A 305 23.43 6.43 16.33
CA ASP A 305 23.27 5.19 15.57
C ASP A 305 21.80 4.73 15.63
N PRO A 306 21.10 4.61 14.50
CA PRO A 306 19.76 4.07 14.47
C PRO A 306 19.68 2.56 14.74
N GLY A 307 20.83 1.87 14.78
CA GLY A 307 20.88 0.41 14.89
C GLY A 307 20.32 -0.30 13.66
N THR A 308 19.83 -1.52 13.85
CA THR A 308 19.23 -2.32 12.77
C THR A 308 17.82 -1.86 12.44
N PHE A 309 17.47 -1.93 11.15
CA PHE A 309 16.11 -1.67 10.66
C PHE A 309 15.34 -2.97 10.55
N LYS A 310 14.09 -2.94 10.98
CA LYS A 310 13.24 -4.12 11.05
C LYS A 310 11.86 -3.85 10.46
N MET A 311 11.23 -4.92 10.07
CA MET A 311 9.82 -4.96 9.74
C MET A 311 9.13 -6.08 10.50
N TYR A 312 7.89 -5.88 10.86
CA TYR A 312 7.13 -6.79 11.71
C TYR A 312 5.82 -7.19 11.07
N ALA A 313 5.42 -8.44 11.32
CA ALA A 313 4.13 -8.96 10.90
C ALA A 313 3.25 -9.30 12.10
N VAL A 314 1.94 -9.07 11.92
CA VAL A 314 0.91 -9.57 12.82
C VAL A 314 -0.23 -10.17 11.99
N PRO A 315 -0.94 -11.20 12.50
CA PRO A 315 -2.11 -11.71 11.81
C PRO A 315 -3.17 -10.62 11.62
N LEU A 316 -3.76 -10.57 10.42
CA LEU A 316 -4.93 -9.73 10.20
C LEU A 316 -6.14 -10.33 10.95
N PRO A 317 -6.88 -9.53 11.71
CA PRO A 317 -8.14 -9.98 12.29
C PRO A 317 -9.16 -10.27 11.17
N ASN A 318 -9.99 -11.29 11.42
CA ASN A 318 -11.07 -11.72 10.52
C ASN A 318 -12.13 -10.63 10.33
#